data_5388e929d66e980166695544991188f0
#
_entry.id   5388e929d66e980166695544991188f0
#
_cell.length_a   1.000
_cell.length_b   1.000
_cell.length_c   1.000
_cell.angle_alpha   90.00
_cell.angle_beta   90.00
_cell.angle_gamma   90.00
#
_symmetry.space_group_name_H-M   'P 1'
#
loop_
_entity.id
_entity.type
_entity.pdbx_description
1 polymer ?
#
loop_
_entity_poly.entity_id
_entity_poly.type
_entity_poly.pdbx_seq_one_letter_code
_entity_poly.pdbx_strand_id
1 'polypeptide(L)'
;MKPFFSRSSLSSTALAGALVLSAWPALSATVEVAGVKLEDRVTVAGKPLVLNGAGIRYKAVFKVYTAGLYVEKPANTTAGLLDQPGPKRMTITMLRDMDSAELGKLFARGMEDNMEKGSFAQLIPGVMRMSQVFTNHKVLKAGETFVLDWIPGTGTVLTVKGLHSVPPRRAADLSAAGLRDQPGPKPADWQ
;
A
#
# COMPACT_ATOMS: atom_id res chain seq x y z
N MET A 1 -3.94 76.44 -50.49
CA MET A 1 -3.88 75.04 -50.86
C MET A 1 -3.32 74.28 -49.64
N LYS A 2 -4.15 73.49 -48.94
CA LYS A 2 -3.76 72.69 -47.77
C LYS A 2 -3.97 71.23 -48.16
N PRO A 3 -3.01 70.36 -47.99
CA PRO A 3 -3.25 68.90 -48.17
C PRO A 3 -3.83 68.29 -46.89
N PHE A 4 -4.84 67.46 -47.02
CA PHE A 4 -5.59 66.71 -46.07
C PHE A 4 -4.83 65.40 -45.75
N PHE A 5 -4.34 65.23 -44.51
CA PHE A 5 -3.75 63.96 -44.06
C PHE A 5 -4.82 63.05 -43.39
N SER A 6 -5.14 61.98 -44.10
CA SER A 6 -6.00 60.93 -43.60
C SER A 6 -5.20 60.03 -42.63
N ARG A 7 -5.64 59.87 -41.40
CA ARG A 7 -5.08 58.93 -40.38
C ARG A 7 -5.82 57.60 -40.52
N SER A 8 -5.13 56.61 -41.05
CA SER A 8 -5.60 55.22 -41.01
C SER A 8 -5.35 54.64 -39.63
N SER A 9 -6.43 54.28 -38.92
CA SER A 9 -6.38 53.55 -37.64
C SER A 9 -6.15 52.05 -37.89
N LEU A 10 -4.99 51.54 -37.49
CA LEU A 10 -4.68 50.11 -37.47
C LEU A 10 -5.33 49.50 -36.20
N SER A 11 -6.38 48.73 -36.43
CA SER A 11 -6.98 47.90 -35.36
C SER A 11 -6.12 46.66 -35.14
N SER A 12 -5.44 46.62 -34.01
CA SER A 12 -4.70 45.42 -33.56
C SER A 12 -5.66 44.43 -32.95
N THR A 13 -5.99 43.36 -33.70
CA THR A 13 -6.76 42.25 -33.18
C THR A 13 -5.80 41.33 -32.40
N ALA A 14 -5.86 41.35 -31.07
CA ALA A 14 -5.13 40.43 -30.19
C ALA A 14 -5.80 39.07 -30.22
N LEU A 15 -5.14 38.11 -30.85
CA LEU A 15 -5.57 36.68 -30.86
C LEU A 15 -5.13 36.04 -29.53
N ALA A 16 -6.04 35.95 -28.58
CA ALA A 16 -5.81 35.22 -27.34
C ALA A 16 -5.85 33.71 -27.61
N GLY A 17 -4.69 33.10 -27.77
CA GLY A 17 -4.55 31.65 -27.87
C GLY A 17 -4.79 30.98 -26.51
N ALA A 18 -5.93 30.31 -26.33
CA ALA A 18 -6.21 29.46 -25.18
C ALA A 18 -5.37 28.18 -25.30
N LEU A 19 -4.31 28.07 -24.46
CA LEU A 19 -3.58 26.82 -24.26
C LEU A 19 -4.47 25.87 -23.48
N VAL A 20 -5.13 24.95 -24.19
CA VAL A 20 -5.80 23.80 -23.57
C VAL A 20 -4.70 22.82 -23.16
N LEU A 21 -4.31 22.84 -21.89
CA LEU A 21 -3.49 21.77 -21.28
C LEU A 21 -4.36 20.50 -21.22
N SER A 22 -4.26 19.64 -22.20
CA SER A 22 -4.79 18.29 -22.16
C SER A 22 -3.98 17.50 -21.13
N ALA A 23 -4.55 17.30 -19.93
CA ALA A 23 -4.05 16.36 -18.95
C ALA A 23 -4.23 14.94 -19.51
N TRP A 24 -3.17 14.35 -20.06
CA TRP A 24 -3.17 12.94 -20.42
C TRP A 24 -3.26 12.13 -19.12
N PRO A 25 -4.20 11.13 -19.04
CA PRO A 25 -4.20 10.20 -17.94
C PRO A 25 -2.84 9.48 -17.94
N ALA A 26 -2.10 9.61 -16.85
CA ALA A 26 -0.89 8.81 -16.65
C ALA A 26 -1.34 7.34 -16.60
N LEU A 27 -1.05 6.58 -17.67
CA LEU A 27 -1.21 5.13 -17.62
C LEU A 27 -0.29 4.60 -16.51
N SER A 28 -0.89 4.11 -15.42
CA SER A 28 -0.16 3.36 -14.41
C SER A 28 0.35 2.08 -15.08
N ALA A 29 1.66 1.84 -15.03
CA ALA A 29 2.21 0.58 -15.47
C ALA A 29 1.78 -0.53 -14.49
N THR A 30 1.61 -1.73 -14.97
CA THR A 30 1.25 -2.88 -14.13
C THR A 30 2.37 -3.91 -14.14
N VAL A 31 2.63 -4.49 -12.97
CA VAL A 31 3.53 -5.64 -12.81
C VAL A 31 2.68 -6.89 -12.62
N GLU A 32 2.91 -7.93 -13.41
CA GLU A 32 2.15 -9.17 -13.30
C GLU A 32 2.94 -10.23 -12.53
N VAL A 33 2.31 -10.79 -11.48
CA VAL A 33 2.88 -11.87 -10.66
C VAL A 33 1.85 -12.98 -10.52
N ALA A 34 2.15 -14.17 -11.03
CA ALA A 34 1.26 -15.34 -11.02
C ALA A 34 -0.15 -15.07 -11.56
N GLY A 35 -0.28 -14.26 -12.61
CA GLY A 35 -1.56 -13.89 -13.22
C GLY A 35 -2.29 -12.74 -12.51
N VAL A 36 -1.72 -12.20 -11.42
CA VAL A 36 -2.27 -11.03 -10.70
C VAL A 36 -1.57 -9.77 -11.19
N LYS A 37 -2.35 -8.80 -11.64
CA LYS A 37 -1.84 -7.47 -12.02
C LYS A 37 -1.79 -6.58 -10.79
N LEU A 38 -0.61 -6.05 -10.51
CA LEU A 38 -0.33 -5.08 -9.46
C LEU A 38 -0.04 -3.73 -10.13
N GLU A 39 -0.68 -2.67 -9.68
CA GLU A 39 -0.38 -1.32 -10.15
C GLU A 39 1.03 -0.93 -9.70
N ASP A 40 1.76 -0.17 -10.52
CA ASP A 40 3.10 0.34 -10.17
C ASP A 40 3.02 1.45 -9.10
N ARG A 41 1.85 2.11 -8.96
CA ARG A 41 1.61 3.22 -8.04
C ARG A 41 0.24 3.10 -7.39
N VAL A 42 0.18 3.47 -6.11
CA VAL A 42 -1.07 3.57 -5.33
C VAL A 42 -1.04 4.83 -4.47
N THR A 43 -2.20 5.26 -3.97
CA THR A 43 -2.29 6.37 -3.02
C THR A 43 -2.76 5.86 -1.66
N VAL A 44 -2.06 6.22 -0.59
CA VAL A 44 -2.43 5.90 0.79
C VAL A 44 -2.37 7.16 1.64
N ALA A 45 -3.46 7.49 2.32
CA ALA A 45 -3.57 8.70 3.14
C ALA A 45 -3.10 9.98 2.39
N GLY A 46 -3.45 10.10 1.10
CA GLY A 46 -3.08 11.23 0.25
C GLY A 46 -1.61 11.25 -0.22
N LYS A 47 -0.82 10.23 0.10
CA LYS A 47 0.57 10.10 -0.34
C LYS A 47 0.70 9.10 -1.48
N PRO A 48 1.39 9.45 -2.58
CA PRO A 48 1.69 8.50 -3.65
C PRO A 48 2.76 7.51 -3.18
N LEU A 49 2.51 6.23 -3.39
CA LEU A 49 3.44 5.15 -3.14
C LEU A 49 3.77 4.43 -4.44
N VAL A 50 4.96 3.90 -4.54
CA VAL A 50 5.43 3.08 -5.66
C VAL A 50 5.59 1.63 -5.22
N LEU A 51 5.38 0.70 -6.15
CA LEU A 51 5.61 -0.72 -5.92
C LEU A 51 7.11 -0.96 -5.69
N ASN A 52 7.48 -1.35 -4.47
CA ASN A 52 8.87 -1.65 -4.11
C ASN A 52 9.27 -3.06 -4.51
N GLY A 53 8.32 -3.98 -4.45
CA GLY A 53 8.52 -5.37 -4.83
C GLY A 53 7.24 -6.18 -4.67
N ALA A 54 7.21 -7.32 -5.37
CA ALA A 54 6.11 -8.26 -5.30
C ALA A 54 6.61 -9.69 -5.33
N GLY A 55 5.86 -10.60 -4.70
CA GLY A 55 6.24 -12.00 -4.61
C GLY A 55 5.05 -12.91 -4.38
N ILE A 56 5.32 -14.22 -4.38
CA ILE A 56 4.32 -15.26 -4.16
C ILE A 56 4.62 -15.94 -2.83
N ARG A 57 3.61 -16.09 -2.00
CA ARG A 57 3.69 -16.94 -0.81
C ARG A 57 3.35 -18.38 -1.16
N TYR A 58 4.25 -19.26 -0.80
CA TYR A 58 4.06 -20.70 -0.92
C TYR A 58 3.78 -21.35 0.45
N LYS A 59 2.95 -22.39 0.46
CA LYS A 59 2.83 -23.34 1.58
C LYS A 59 3.13 -24.72 0.99
N ALA A 60 4.29 -25.28 1.30
CA ALA A 60 4.88 -26.40 0.56
C ALA A 60 4.94 -26.06 -0.95
N VAL A 61 4.33 -26.83 -1.81
CA VAL A 61 4.32 -26.64 -3.27
C VAL A 61 3.17 -25.76 -3.78
N PHE A 62 2.27 -25.33 -2.90
CA PHE A 62 1.06 -24.59 -3.30
C PHE A 62 1.27 -23.09 -3.21
N LYS A 63 0.96 -22.39 -4.29
CA LYS A 63 0.84 -20.92 -4.30
C LYS A 63 -0.38 -20.52 -3.48
N VAL A 64 -0.19 -19.67 -2.47
CA VAL A 64 -1.27 -19.26 -1.56
C VAL A 64 -1.80 -17.88 -1.94
N TYR A 65 -0.91 -16.92 -2.07
CA TYR A 65 -1.25 -15.55 -2.47
C TYR A 65 -0.07 -14.85 -3.14
N THR A 66 -0.35 -13.76 -3.85
CA THR A 66 0.65 -12.76 -4.22
C THR A 66 0.63 -11.62 -3.21
N ALA A 67 1.78 -11.04 -2.93
CA ALA A 67 1.90 -9.84 -2.11
C ALA A 67 2.71 -8.79 -2.86
N GLY A 68 2.24 -7.53 -2.83
CA GLY A 68 2.95 -6.36 -3.34
C GLY A 68 3.15 -5.34 -2.23
N LEU A 69 4.39 -4.90 -2.02
CA LEU A 69 4.75 -3.88 -1.04
C LEU A 69 4.94 -2.53 -1.73
N TYR A 70 4.25 -1.51 -1.23
CA TYR A 70 4.31 -0.14 -1.72
C TYR A 70 4.86 0.79 -0.65
N VAL A 71 5.75 1.68 -1.05
CA VAL A 71 6.44 2.66 -0.20
C VAL A 71 6.60 3.99 -0.92
N GLU A 72 6.89 5.07 -0.20
CA GLU A 72 7.12 6.39 -0.82
C GLU A 72 8.37 6.41 -1.71
N LYS A 73 9.46 5.74 -1.28
CA LYS A 73 10.72 5.65 -2.02
C LYS A 73 11.18 4.19 -2.07
N PRO A 74 11.56 3.67 -3.23
CA PRO A 74 12.09 2.31 -3.33
C PRO A 74 13.31 2.12 -2.43
N ALA A 75 13.39 0.97 -1.78
CA ALA A 75 14.53 0.56 -0.96
C ALA A 75 14.79 -0.93 -1.14
N ASN A 76 16.06 -1.30 -1.13
CA ASN A 76 16.55 -2.67 -1.33
C ASN A 76 17.01 -3.34 -0.05
N THR A 77 16.85 -2.68 1.09
CA THR A 77 17.19 -3.22 2.41
C THR A 77 16.00 -3.10 3.36
N THR A 78 15.91 -4.02 4.30
CA THR A 78 14.86 -3.97 5.33
C THR A 78 14.96 -2.70 6.18
N ALA A 79 16.16 -2.31 6.59
CA ALA A 79 16.38 -1.07 7.34
C ALA A 79 15.88 0.14 6.55
N GLY A 80 16.26 0.26 5.26
CA GLY A 80 15.82 1.36 4.41
C GLY A 80 14.29 1.39 4.18
N LEU A 81 13.59 0.24 4.30
CA LEU A 81 12.13 0.18 4.29
C LEU A 81 11.51 0.64 5.62
N LEU A 82 12.08 0.19 6.74
CA LEU A 82 11.57 0.48 8.08
C LEU A 82 11.78 1.94 8.47
N ASP A 83 12.92 2.52 8.10
CA ASP A 83 13.31 3.90 8.42
C ASP A 83 12.48 4.95 7.69
N GLN A 84 11.73 4.58 6.65
CA GLN A 84 10.86 5.52 5.96
C GLN A 84 9.70 5.94 6.87
N PRO A 85 9.54 7.25 7.15
CA PRO A 85 8.49 7.74 8.06
C PRO A 85 7.09 7.72 7.43
N GLY A 86 7.01 7.62 6.11
CA GLY A 86 5.76 7.69 5.35
C GLY A 86 4.91 6.42 5.40
N PRO A 87 3.69 6.48 4.87
CA PRO A 87 2.79 5.33 4.84
C PRO A 87 3.39 4.19 4.00
N LYS A 88 2.94 2.97 4.30
CA LYS A 88 3.30 1.76 3.56
C LYS A 88 2.04 0.95 3.32
N ARG A 89 1.95 0.30 2.17
CA ARG A 89 0.85 -0.61 1.84
C ARG A 89 1.39 -1.99 1.48
N MET A 90 0.75 -3.02 2.00
CA MET A 90 0.87 -4.38 1.49
C MET A 90 -0.46 -4.81 0.89
N THR A 91 -0.46 -5.09 -0.40
CA THR A 91 -1.62 -5.63 -1.13
C THR A 91 -1.45 -7.13 -1.29
N ILE A 92 -2.44 -7.90 -0.88
CA ILE A 92 -2.41 -9.36 -0.92
C ILE A 92 -3.60 -9.86 -1.72
N THR A 93 -3.33 -10.64 -2.78
CA THR A 93 -4.37 -11.26 -3.62
C THR A 93 -4.26 -12.76 -3.53
N MET A 94 -5.36 -13.42 -3.15
CA MET A 94 -5.42 -14.86 -2.99
C MET A 94 -5.28 -15.59 -4.33
N LEU A 95 -4.45 -16.63 -4.39
CA LEU A 95 -4.29 -17.49 -5.57
C LEU A 95 -5.08 -18.78 -5.45
N ARG A 96 -5.68 -19.04 -4.29
CA ARG A 96 -6.56 -20.18 -4.01
C ARG A 96 -7.54 -19.81 -2.91
N ASP A 97 -8.62 -20.56 -2.85
CA ASP A 97 -9.56 -20.45 -1.74
C ASP A 97 -8.88 -20.87 -0.43
N MET A 98 -9.12 -20.10 0.63
CA MET A 98 -8.57 -20.37 1.94
C MET A 98 -9.59 -19.99 3.03
N ASP A 99 -9.68 -20.82 4.06
CA ASP A 99 -10.41 -20.49 5.26
C ASP A 99 -9.81 -19.26 5.94
N SER A 100 -10.65 -18.30 6.27
CA SER A 100 -10.21 -17.01 6.80
C SER A 100 -9.60 -17.11 8.19
N ALA A 101 -10.06 -18.05 9.02
CA ALA A 101 -9.46 -18.29 10.32
C ALA A 101 -8.08 -18.94 10.20
N GLU A 102 -7.87 -19.82 9.20
CA GLU A 102 -6.56 -20.37 8.90
C GLU A 102 -5.59 -19.26 8.43
N LEU A 103 -6.05 -18.37 7.55
CA LEU A 103 -5.25 -17.23 7.10
C LEU A 103 -4.87 -16.32 8.27
N GLY A 104 -5.81 -16.01 9.16
CA GLY A 104 -5.54 -15.23 10.36
C GLY A 104 -4.47 -15.85 11.26
N LYS A 105 -4.51 -17.19 11.45
CA LYS A 105 -3.47 -17.93 12.20
C LYS A 105 -2.11 -17.86 11.50
N LEU A 106 -2.06 -18.01 10.18
CA LEU A 106 -0.82 -17.89 9.42
C LEU A 106 -0.21 -16.48 9.53
N PHE A 107 -1.05 -15.45 9.53
CA PHE A 107 -0.61 -14.07 9.74
C PHE A 107 -0.05 -13.87 11.14
N ALA A 108 -0.77 -14.30 12.17
CA ALA A 108 -0.33 -14.19 13.57
C ALA A 108 1.02 -14.89 13.76
N ARG A 109 1.15 -16.12 13.24
CA ARG A 109 2.41 -16.86 13.30
C ARG A 109 3.53 -16.17 12.53
N GLY A 110 3.25 -15.65 11.32
CA GLY A 110 4.25 -14.91 10.55
C GLY A 110 4.75 -13.66 11.28
N MET A 111 3.88 -12.97 12.02
CA MET A 111 4.29 -11.83 12.86
C MET A 111 5.15 -12.31 14.04
N GLU A 112 4.75 -13.36 14.74
CA GLU A 112 5.50 -13.93 15.87
C GLU A 112 6.90 -14.40 15.43
N ASP A 113 7.00 -15.12 14.32
CA ASP A 113 8.25 -15.68 13.78
C ASP A 113 9.25 -14.57 13.35
N ASN A 114 8.77 -13.35 13.06
CA ASN A 114 9.57 -12.22 12.60
C ASN A 114 9.79 -11.13 13.67
N MET A 115 9.44 -11.39 14.93
CA MET A 115 9.59 -10.45 16.04
C MET A 115 10.51 -11.01 17.12
N GLU A 116 11.10 -10.12 17.92
CA GLU A 116 11.83 -10.53 19.10
C GLU A 116 10.90 -11.20 20.13
N LYS A 117 11.46 -12.20 20.83
CA LYS A 117 10.74 -12.90 21.90
C LYS A 117 10.25 -11.91 22.96
N GLY A 118 8.96 -11.92 23.22
CA GLY A 118 8.31 -11.03 24.19
C GLY A 118 7.66 -9.77 23.57
N SER A 119 8.15 -9.26 22.45
CA SER A 119 7.54 -8.10 21.77
C SER A 119 6.19 -8.45 21.15
N PHE A 120 6.01 -9.69 20.70
CA PHE A 120 4.74 -10.17 20.14
C PHE A 120 3.58 -10.11 21.15
N ALA A 121 3.86 -10.35 22.44
CA ALA A 121 2.85 -10.30 23.49
C ALA A 121 2.11 -8.94 23.55
N GLN A 122 2.80 -7.85 23.28
CA GLN A 122 2.24 -6.51 23.26
C GLN A 122 1.31 -6.28 22.05
N LEU A 123 1.49 -7.05 20.98
CA LEU A 123 0.67 -6.97 19.77
C LEU A 123 -0.55 -7.88 19.78
N ILE A 124 -0.65 -8.82 20.73
CA ILE A 124 -1.77 -9.79 20.81
C ILE A 124 -3.14 -9.10 20.68
N PRO A 125 -3.45 -7.99 21.38
CA PRO A 125 -4.74 -7.33 21.23
C PRO A 125 -5.00 -6.80 19.81
N GLY A 126 -3.95 -6.34 19.10
CA GLY A 126 -4.02 -5.93 17.71
C GLY A 126 -4.24 -7.10 16.76
N VAL A 127 -3.49 -8.18 16.95
CA VAL A 127 -3.60 -9.42 16.18
C VAL A 127 -4.99 -10.05 16.32
N MET A 128 -5.56 -10.06 17.52
CA MET A 128 -6.90 -10.56 17.75
C MET A 128 -7.95 -9.73 16.98
N ARG A 129 -7.86 -8.41 17.03
CA ARG A 129 -8.77 -7.54 16.24
C ARG A 129 -8.62 -7.78 14.75
N MET A 130 -7.40 -7.91 14.26
CA MET A 130 -7.14 -8.23 12.84
C MET A 130 -7.75 -9.60 12.48
N SER A 131 -7.60 -10.60 13.33
CA SER A 131 -8.20 -11.92 13.12
C SER A 131 -9.72 -11.86 13.07
N GLN A 132 -10.37 -11.01 13.87
CA GLN A 132 -11.83 -10.81 13.82
C GLN A 132 -12.32 -10.30 12.47
N VAL A 133 -11.56 -9.41 11.81
CA VAL A 133 -11.92 -8.94 10.46
C VAL A 133 -11.93 -10.09 9.46
N PHE A 134 -10.97 -11.00 9.57
CA PHE A 134 -10.95 -12.20 8.73
C PHE A 134 -12.12 -13.14 9.05
N THR A 135 -12.47 -13.34 10.31
CA THR A 135 -13.56 -14.27 10.71
C THR A 135 -14.94 -13.79 10.29
N ASN A 136 -15.13 -12.51 9.97
CA ASN A 136 -16.37 -12.01 9.35
C ASN A 136 -16.61 -12.61 7.96
N HIS A 137 -15.60 -13.23 7.36
CA HIS A 137 -15.67 -13.92 6.09
C HIS A 137 -15.24 -15.38 6.30
N LYS A 138 -16.11 -16.35 6.03
CA LYS A 138 -15.74 -17.76 6.22
C LYS A 138 -14.58 -18.20 5.32
N VAL A 139 -14.56 -17.71 4.09
CA VAL A 139 -13.56 -18.08 3.07
C VAL A 139 -13.15 -16.83 2.31
N LEU A 140 -11.86 -16.68 2.07
CA LEU A 140 -11.30 -15.80 1.05
C LEU A 140 -11.05 -16.62 -0.20
N LYS A 141 -11.70 -16.23 -1.31
CA LYS A 141 -11.63 -16.96 -2.59
C LYS A 141 -10.42 -16.51 -3.40
N ALA A 142 -9.99 -17.38 -4.31
CA ALA A 142 -9.02 -17.01 -5.33
C ALA A 142 -9.45 -15.73 -6.06
N GLY A 143 -8.51 -14.80 -6.29
CA GLY A 143 -8.75 -13.48 -6.87
C GLY A 143 -9.21 -12.40 -5.87
N GLU A 144 -9.63 -12.75 -4.67
CA GLU A 144 -9.99 -11.76 -3.67
C GLU A 144 -8.74 -11.11 -3.07
N THR A 145 -8.84 -9.80 -2.87
CA THR A 145 -7.74 -8.97 -2.39
C THR A 145 -8.07 -8.36 -1.03
N PHE A 146 -7.06 -8.29 -0.18
CA PHE A 146 -7.08 -7.48 1.02
C PHE A 146 -5.81 -6.65 1.13
N VAL A 147 -5.86 -5.56 1.87
CA VAL A 147 -4.74 -4.63 2.01
C VAL A 147 -4.46 -4.33 3.48
N LEU A 148 -3.18 -4.19 3.79
CA LEU A 148 -2.69 -3.67 5.06
C LEU A 148 -2.01 -2.33 4.79
N ASP A 149 -2.55 -1.26 5.36
CA ASP A 149 -1.99 0.07 5.30
C ASP A 149 -1.41 0.44 6.66
N TRP A 150 -0.11 0.66 6.71
CA TRP A 150 0.48 1.35 7.84
C TRP A 150 0.46 2.84 7.58
N ILE A 151 -0.20 3.61 8.45
CA ILE A 151 -0.40 5.05 8.32
C ILE A 151 0.17 5.72 9.57
N PRO A 152 1.18 6.62 9.44
CA PRO A 152 1.75 7.35 10.56
C PRO A 152 0.67 8.04 11.39
N GLY A 153 0.76 7.93 12.70
CA GLY A 153 -0.22 8.52 13.62
C GLY A 153 -1.56 7.77 13.73
N THR A 154 -1.84 6.84 12.82
CA THR A 154 -3.07 6.03 12.81
C THR A 154 -2.79 4.57 13.20
N GLY A 155 -1.68 4.01 12.71
CA GLY A 155 -1.34 2.59 12.88
C GLY A 155 -1.68 1.75 11.65
N THR A 156 -1.84 0.44 11.84
CA THR A 156 -2.14 -0.50 10.77
C THR A 156 -3.65 -0.62 10.56
N VAL A 157 -4.09 -0.32 9.33
CA VAL A 157 -5.47 -0.50 8.87
C VAL A 157 -5.53 -1.73 7.97
N LEU A 158 -6.34 -2.71 8.33
CA LEU A 158 -6.64 -3.87 7.47
C LEU A 158 -7.97 -3.64 6.76
N THR A 159 -8.00 -3.79 5.45
CA THR A 159 -9.21 -3.72 4.63
C THR A 159 -9.41 -5.06 3.94
N VAL A 160 -10.55 -5.72 4.19
CA VAL A 160 -10.94 -6.99 3.55
C VAL A 160 -12.31 -6.77 2.92
N LYS A 161 -12.43 -6.97 1.60
CA LYS A 161 -13.70 -6.82 0.86
C LYS A 161 -14.47 -5.52 1.19
N GLY A 162 -13.73 -4.40 1.34
CA GLY A 162 -14.33 -3.11 1.69
C GLY A 162 -14.66 -2.91 3.16
N LEU A 163 -14.52 -3.92 4.01
CA LEU A 163 -14.62 -3.79 5.46
C LEU A 163 -13.28 -3.36 6.04
N HIS A 164 -13.29 -2.27 6.80
CA HIS A 164 -12.09 -1.75 7.46
C HIS A 164 -12.02 -2.21 8.91
N SER A 165 -10.85 -2.67 9.34
CA SER A 165 -10.56 -2.73 10.77
C SER A 165 -10.33 -1.31 11.27
N VAL A 166 -10.99 -0.94 12.36
CA VAL A 166 -10.65 0.31 13.05
C VAL A 166 -9.23 0.17 13.61
N PRO A 167 -8.34 1.14 13.34
CA PRO A 167 -6.97 1.06 13.84
C PRO A 167 -6.97 1.00 15.36
N PRO A 168 -6.06 0.21 15.94
CA PRO A 168 -5.76 0.33 17.34
C PRO A 168 -5.04 1.66 17.58
N ARG A 169 -5.38 2.29 18.64
CA ARG A 169 -4.71 3.39 19.36
C ARG A 169 -3.55 4.14 18.67
N ARG A 170 -3.42 5.39 19.05
CA ARG A 170 -2.46 6.40 18.56
C ARG A 170 -1.02 5.88 18.47
N ALA A 171 -0.25 6.42 17.54
CA ALA A 171 1.18 6.14 17.32
C ALA A 171 2.07 6.17 18.57
N ALA A 172 1.64 6.84 19.65
CA ALA A 172 2.29 6.82 20.95
C ALA A 172 2.38 5.39 21.55
N ASP A 173 1.40 4.55 21.30
CA ASP A 173 1.38 3.18 21.86
C ASP A 173 2.37 2.25 21.14
N LEU A 174 2.64 2.49 19.86
CA LEU A 174 3.64 1.71 19.09
C LEU A 174 5.06 2.15 19.39
N SER A 175 5.26 3.45 19.70
CA SER A 175 6.56 3.98 20.14
C SER A 175 6.93 3.50 21.55
N ALA A 176 5.92 3.39 22.44
CA ALA A 176 6.09 2.85 23.78
C ALA A 176 6.34 1.33 23.80
N ALA A 177 5.95 0.64 22.72
CA ALA A 177 6.13 -0.81 22.59
C ALA A 177 7.53 -1.23 22.09
N GLY A 178 8.49 -0.30 21.97
CA GLY A 178 9.88 -0.62 21.57
C GLY A 178 10.04 -1.10 20.12
N LEU A 179 9.03 -0.92 19.27
CA LEU A 179 9.05 -1.39 17.88
C LEU A 179 10.04 -0.65 16.98
N ARG A 180 10.63 0.46 17.44
CA ARG A 180 11.63 1.21 16.68
C ARG A 180 13.00 0.54 16.61
N ASP A 181 13.31 -0.32 17.56
CA ASP A 181 14.64 -0.95 17.70
C ASP A 181 14.62 -2.45 17.31
N GLN A 182 13.59 -2.91 16.62
CA GLN A 182 13.50 -4.29 16.18
C GLN A 182 14.50 -4.54 15.04
N PRO A 183 15.35 -5.58 15.15
CA PRO A 183 16.11 -6.04 13.99
C PRO A 183 15.14 -6.42 12.89
N GLY A 184 15.45 -5.99 11.67
CA GLY A 184 14.59 -6.24 10.52
C GLY A 184 14.22 -7.72 10.38
N PRO A 185 13.06 -8.03 9.80
CA PRO A 185 12.63 -9.40 9.60
C PRO A 185 13.74 -10.18 8.90
N LYS A 186 14.06 -11.35 9.45
CA LYS A 186 14.90 -12.31 8.74
C LYS A 186 14.31 -12.51 7.36
N PRO A 187 15.10 -12.54 6.28
CA PRO A 187 14.59 -12.89 4.97
C PRO A 187 13.90 -14.25 5.12
N ALA A 188 12.57 -14.21 5.27
CA ALA A 188 11.78 -15.42 5.15
C ALA A 188 12.00 -15.91 3.71
N ASP A 189 12.08 -17.21 3.54
CA ASP A 189 12.26 -17.91 2.27
C ASP A 189 11.24 -17.43 1.22
N TRP A 190 11.52 -16.24 0.67
CA TRP A 190 10.81 -15.66 -0.46
C TRP A 190 11.48 -16.20 -1.73
N GLN A 191 11.23 -17.46 -2.04
CA GLN A 191 11.50 -18.05 -3.35
C GLN A 191 10.24 -18.15 -4.16
#